data_1c5e51f8a9ca0a382f0d309fa0d4777e
#
_entry.id   1c5e51f8a9ca0a382f0d309fa0d4777e
#
_cell.length_a   1.000
_cell.length_b   1.000
_cell.length_c   1.000
_cell.angle_alpha   90.00
_cell.angle_beta   90.00
_cell.angle_gamma   90.00
#
_symmetry.space_group_name_H-M   'P 1'
#
loop_
_entity.id
_entity.type
_entity.pdbx_description
1 polymer ?
#
loop_
_entity_poly.entity_id
_entity_poly.type
_entity_poly.pdbx_seq_one_letter_code
_entity_poly.pdbx_strand_id
1 'polypeptide(L)'
;MMKFAYEANAWGGVVGTPGAVTDLGSGFYVTPGDVHHTIEAIAAAGYTGIELFDGNLLPFEESIDSFVSAVQANGLEIAGVYTGGHFIYSDAQEDELARFDRSIRLAALAGARHYVIGGGAVRSTGRRAQDYETAGAFLDTVAERAQAAGLIPSYHPHLGSIAQAPDHIDALFAATSIGLCADVAHIAAGGGDPVAVIRKYADRLAYVHLKDLDHETNAFLPLGAGDLDLNAIIAEVVDAGYHDWITVELDGYEGDEDDAAKRSLTFLQNVTFTDPARP
;
A
#
# COMPACT_ATOMS: atom_id res chain seq x y z
N MET A 1 -9.37 -16.20 -8.39
CA MET A 1 -8.18 -15.96 -9.26
C MET A 1 -7.57 -14.66 -8.77
N MET A 2 -6.27 -14.65 -8.54
CA MET A 2 -5.53 -13.44 -8.13
C MET A 2 -5.73 -12.34 -9.18
N LYS A 3 -5.95 -11.10 -8.74
CA LYS A 3 -6.03 -9.92 -9.60
C LYS A 3 -4.76 -9.08 -9.42
N PHE A 4 -4.34 -8.38 -10.46
CA PHE A 4 -3.13 -7.57 -10.42
C PHE A 4 -3.45 -6.10 -10.62
N ALA A 5 -2.95 -5.28 -9.70
CA ALA A 5 -3.01 -3.83 -9.74
C ALA A 5 -1.59 -3.24 -9.76
N TYR A 6 -1.51 -1.96 -10.11
CA TYR A 6 -0.28 -1.19 -10.00
C TYR A 6 -0.56 0.11 -9.26
N GLU A 7 0.38 0.53 -8.40
CA GLU A 7 0.25 1.79 -7.67
C GLU A 7 0.66 2.98 -8.53
N ALA A 8 -0.12 4.04 -8.46
CA ALA A 8 0.02 5.22 -9.30
C ALA A 8 1.29 6.04 -9.02
N ASN A 9 1.97 5.81 -7.90
CA ASN A 9 3.13 6.58 -7.46
C ASN A 9 4.32 6.56 -8.44
N ALA A 10 4.48 5.51 -9.26
CA ALA A 10 5.60 5.38 -10.18
C ALA A 10 5.65 6.51 -11.23
N TRP A 11 4.51 6.96 -11.77
CA TRP A 11 4.48 7.96 -12.85
C TRP A 11 4.51 9.43 -12.41
N GLY A 12 4.28 9.70 -11.15
CA GLY A 12 4.31 11.08 -10.65
C GLY A 12 5.60 11.45 -9.95
N GLY A 13 6.42 10.46 -9.69
CA GLY A 13 7.51 10.59 -8.75
C GLY A 13 7.01 10.85 -7.33
N VAL A 14 7.90 10.77 -6.39
CA VAL A 14 7.64 11.05 -4.99
C VAL A 14 8.25 12.41 -4.65
N VAL A 15 7.49 13.33 -4.05
CA VAL A 15 8.00 14.64 -3.65
C VAL A 15 9.06 14.46 -2.57
N GLY A 16 10.31 14.73 -2.91
CA GLY A 16 11.44 14.54 -2.02
C GLY A 16 12.10 13.15 -2.14
N THR A 17 12.62 12.65 -1.05
CA THR A 17 13.14 11.28 -0.96
C THR A 17 12.02 10.24 -1.08
N PRO A 18 12.32 9.00 -1.54
CA PRO A 18 11.34 7.93 -1.57
C PRO A 18 10.51 7.85 -0.29
N GLY A 19 9.19 7.90 -0.42
CA GLY A 19 8.25 7.90 0.71
C GLY A 19 7.76 9.28 1.18
N ALA A 20 8.24 10.39 0.64
CA ALA A 20 7.77 11.73 0.99
C ALA A 20 6.66 12.18 0.03
N VAL A 21 5.45 11.71 0.25
CA VAL A 21 4.29 11.93 -0.61
C VAL A 21 3.20 12.80 0.02
N THR A 22 3.43 13.36 1.22
CA THR A 22 2.44 14.22 1.87
C THR A 22 2.45 15.61 1.26
N ASP A 23 1.32 16.04 0.73
CA ASP A 23 1.10 17.46 0.41
C ASP A 23 0.95 18.26 1.70
N LEU A 24 1.90 19.15 1.95
CA LEU A 24 1.93 19.97 3.17
C LEU A 24 0.74 20.92 3.28
N GLY A 25 0.10 21.28 2.15
CA GLY A 25 -1.05 22.17 2.14
C GLY A 25 -2.34 21.51 2.57
N SER A 26 -2.53 20.25 2.21
CA SER A 26 -3.76 19.49 2.49
C SER A 26 -3.61 18.41 3.55
N GLY A 27 -2.37 17.96 3.83
CA GLY A 27 -2.08 16.83 4.71
C GLY A 27 -2.40 15.46 4.10
N PHE A 28 -2.76 15.41 2.80
CA PHE A 28 -3.05 14.16 2.08
C PHE A 28 -1.81 13.66 1.35
N TYR A 29 -1.78 12.35 1.06
CA TYR A 29 -0.77 11.77 0.20
C TYR A 29 -1.12 12.05 -1.26
N VAL A 30 -0.15 12.47 -2.05
CA VAL A 30 -0.35 12.87 -3.45
C VAL A 30 0.79 12.34 -4.31
N THR A 31 0.47 11.71 -5.43
CA THR A 31 1.42 11.50 -6.51
C THR A 31 1.39 12.73 -7.41
N PRO A 32 2.49 13.50 -7.54
CA PRO A 32 2.55 14.58 -8.50
C PRO A 32 2.43 14.06 -9.94
N GLY A 33 1.79 14.81 -10.80
CA GLY A 33 1.66 14.47 -12.22
C GLY A 33 0.20 14.38 -12.67
N ASP A 34 0.02 13.94 -13.93
CA ASP A 34 -1.31 13.78 -14.51
C ASP A 34 -1.84 12.39 -14.23
N VAL A 35 -2.82 12.29 -13.34
CA VAL A 35 -3.45 11.02 -12.97
C VAL A 35 -4.12 10.31 -14.17
N HIS A 36 -4.57 11.05 -15.19
CA HIS A 36 -5.15 10.43 -16.39
C HIS A 36 -4.07 9.74 -17.23
N HIS A 37 -2.88 10.35 -17.36
CA HIS A 37 -1.74 9.70 -17.98
C HIS A 37 -1.34 8.41 -17.23
N THR A 38 -1.31 8.45 -15.91
CA THR A 38 -1.02 7.27 -15.06
C THR A 38 -2.04 6.15 -15.28
N ILE A 39 -3.34 6.47 -15.34
CA ILE A 39 -4.41 5.50 -15.64
C ILE A 39 -4.17 4.85 -17.01
N GLU A 40 -3.88 5.64 -18.03
CA GLU A 40 -3.61 5.13 -19.38
C GLU A 40 -2.36 4.25 -19.44
N ALA A 41 -1.28 4.63 -18.73
CA ALA A 41 -0.03 3.89 -18.69
C ALA A 41 -0.19 2.52 -17.99
N ILE A 42 -0.88 2.48 -16.85
CA ILE A 42 -1.19 1.23 -16.13
C ILE A 42 -2.04 0.29 -16.98
N ALA A 43 -3.07 0.81 -17.64
CA ALA A 43 -3.91 0.04 -18.57
C ALA A 43 -3.12 -0.48 -19.76
N ALA A 44 -2.25 0.36 -20.36
CA ALA A 44 -1.39 -0.02 -21.49
C ALA A 44 -0.33 -1.07 -21.10
N ALA A 45 0.09 -1.11 -19.85
CA ALA A 45 0.96 -2.17 -19.33
C ALA A 45 0.22 -3.52 -19.19
N GLY A 46 -1.13 -3.52 -19.16
CA GLY A 46 -1.97 -4.71 -19.14
C GLY A 46 -2.52 -5.08 -17.75
N TYR A 47 -2.42 -4.22 -16.76
CA TYR A 47 -3.05 -4.39 -15.45
C TYR A 47 -4.57 -4.24 -15.55
N THR A 48 -5.28 -4.78 -14.55
CA THR A 48 -6.75 -4.66 -14.44
C THR A 48 -7.17 -3.85 -13.22
N GLY A 49 -6.22 -3.39 -12.41
CA GLY A 49 -6.46 -2.56 -11.25
C GLY A 49 -5.42 -1.47 -11.09
N ILE A 50 -5.84 -0.43 -10.39
CA ILE A 50 -5.02 0.70 -9.98
C ILE A 50 -5.17 0.94 -8.48
N GLU A 51 -4.07 1.28 -7.81
CA GLU A 51 -4.09 1.85 -6.48
C GLU A 51 -3.69 3.33 -6.57
N LEU A 52 -4.36 4.17 -5.79
CA LEU A 52 -4.20 5.62 -5.81
C LEU A 52 -3.87 6.14 -4.43
N PHE A 53 -3.13 7.24 -4.33
CA PHE A 53 -3.08 7.99 -3.09
C PHE A 53 -4.37 8.77 -2.87
N ASP A 54 -4.77 8.93 -1.63
CA ASP A 54 -6.03 9.59 -1.25
C ASP A 54 -6.11 11.05 -1.73
N GLY A 55 -4.99 11.77 -1.76
CA GLY A 55 -4.92 13.13 -2.26
C GLY A 55 -5.12 13.24 -3.78
N ASN A 56 -4.88 12.17 -4.56
CA ASN A 56 -5.17 12.16 -5.99
C ASN A 56 -6.68 12.17 -6.29
N LEU A 57 -7.52 11.85 -5.30
CA LEU A 57 -8.99 11.92 -5.41
C LEU A 57 -9.56 13.31 -5.10
N LEU A 58 -8.82 14.16 -4.36
CA LEU A 58 -9.31 15.47 -3.94
C LEU A 58 -9.78 16.38 -5.09
N PRO A 59 -9.06 16.48 -6.22
CA PRO A 59 -9.50 17.32 -7.35
C PRO A 59 -10.85 16.88 -7.95
N PHE A 60 -11.25 15.64 -7.70
CA PHE A 60 -12.45 15.02 -8.25
C PHE A 60 -13.59 14.89 -7.22
N GLU A 61 -13.46 15.46 -6.03
CA GLU A 61 -14.43 15.29 -4.95
C GLU A 61 -15.86 15.62 -5.35
N GLU A 62 -16.06 16.66 -6.18
CA GLU A 62 -17.37 17.05 -6.70
C GLU A 62 -17.77 16.30 -7.99
N SER A 63 -16.88 15.52 -8.58
CA SER A 63 -17.05 14.83 -9.86
C SER A 63 -16.50 13.40 -9.85
N ILE A 64 -16.55 12.75 -8.68
CA ILE A 64 -15.92 11.43 -8.46
C ILE A 64 -16.46 10.37 -9.43
N ASP A 65 -17.76 10.41 -9.76
CA ASP A 65 -18.36 9.48 -10.74
C ASP A 65 -17.73 9.61 -12.14
N SER A 66 -17.35 10.82 -12.54
CA SER A 66 -16.67 11.07 -13.81
C SER A 66 -15.25 10.51 -13.80
N PHE A 67 -14.55 10.66 -12.66
CA PHE A 67 -13.22 10.07 -12.47
C PHE A 67 -13.28 8.54 -12.52
N VAL A 68 -14.19 7.93 -11.77
CA VAL A 68 -14.40 6.47 -11.77
C VAL A 68 -14.75 5.97 -13.17
N SER A 69 -15.59 6.70 -13.91
CA SER A 69 -15.93 6.36 -15.30
C SER A 69 -14.71 6.40 -16.21
N ALA A 70 -13.76 7.34 -16.00
CA ALA A 70 -12.52 7.41 -16.77
C ALA A 70 -11.58 6.20 -16.45
N VAL A 71 -11.48 5.81 -15.18
CA VAL A 71 -10.73 4.60 -14.77
C VAL A 71 -11.33 3.35 -15.43
N GLN A 72 -12.65 3.18 -15.35
CA GLN A 72 -13.36 2.04 -15.93
C GLN A 72 -13.31 2.01 -17.47
N ALA A 73 -13.30 3.16 -18.13
CA ALA A 73 -13.17 3.25 -19.59
C ALA A 73 -11.81 2.72 -20.08
N ASN A 74 -10.80 2.74 -19.22
CA ASN A 74 -9.49 2.13 -19.46
C ASN A 74 -9.42 0.65 -19.03
N GLY A 75 -10.53 0.05 -18.61
CA GLY A 75 -10.58 -1.36 -18.19
C GLY A 75 -9.99 -1.62 -16.79
N LEU A 76 -9.84 -0.59 -15.97
CA LEU A 76 -9.30 -0.70 -14.62
C LEU A 76 -10.40 -0.67 -13.56
N GLU A 77 -10.17 -1.38 -12.44
CA GLU A 77 -10.88 -1.24 -11.17
C GLU A 77 -9.96 -0.49 -10.17
N ILE A 78 -10.54 0.29 -9.26
CA ILE A 78 -9.76 0.88 -8.16
C ILE A 78 -9.58 -0.20 -7.08
N ALA A 79 -8.41 -0.83 -7.07
CA ALA A 79 -8.06 -1.90 -6.15
C ALA A 79 -7.93 -1.39 -4.72
N GLY A 80 -7.26 -0.26 -4.54
CA GLY A 80 -7.01 0.34 -3.25
C GLY A 80 -6.84 1.85 -3.31
N VAL A 81 -6.92 2.45 -2.12
CA VAL A 81 -6.52 3.84 -1.86
C VAL A 81 -5.57 3.83 -0.69
N TYR A 82 -4.36 4.36 -0.91
CA TYR A 82 -3.32 4.52 0.09
C TYR A 82 -3.40 5.88 0.77
N THR A 83 -3.18 5.89 2.07
CA THR A 83 -3.09 7.09 2.91
C THR A 83 -2.07 6.88 4.03
N GLY A 84 -1.77 7.92 4.80
CA GLY A 84 -0.89 7.79 5.95
C GLY A 84 -1.15 8.84 7.01
N GLY A 85 -0.47 8.75 8.13
CA GLY A 85 -0.61 9.69 9.23
C GLY A 85 0.51 9.54 10.27
N HIS A 86 0.38 10.29 11.38
CA HIS A 86 1.36 10.29 12.46
C HIS A 86 0.98 9.37 13.62
N PHE A 87 -0.29 9.30 13.98
CA PHE A 87 -0.97 8.42 14.94
C PHE A 87 -0.61 8.61 16.42
N ILE A 88 0.64 8.95 16.75
CA ILE A 88 1.19 8.93 18.12
C ILE A 88 1.00 10.23 18.91
N TYR A 89 0.52 11.29 18.29
CA TYR A 89 0.33 12.60 18.91
C TYR A 89 -1.14 12.79 19.26
N SER A 90 -1.51 12.48 20.50
CA SER A 90 -2.90 12.47 20.96
C SER A 90 -3.60 13.84 20.85
N ASP A 91 -2.84 14.93 20.89
CA ASP A 91 -3.35 16.29 20.72
C ASP A 91 -3.66 16.65 19.25
N ALA A 92 -3.14 15.87 18.28
CA ALA A 92 -3.41 16.02 16.85
C ALA A 92 -4.42 15.00 16.30
N GLN A 93 -4.78 13.97 17.07
CA GLN A 93 -5.61 12.86 16.57
C GLN A 93 -7.00 13.27 16.11
N GLU A 94 -7.61 14.30 16.73
CA GLU A 94 -8.93 14.78 16.28
C GLU A 94 -8.86 15.35 14.87
N ASP A 95 -7.83 16.14 14.56
CA ASP A 95 -7.59 16.70 13.23
C ASP A 95 -7.22 15.61 12.21
N GLU A 96 -6.34 14.68 12.60
CA GLU A 96 -6.03 13.53 11.77
C GLU A 96 -7.28 12.68 11.44
N LEU A 97 -8.15 12.41 12.43
CA LEU A 97 -9.37 11.64 12.19
C LEU A 97 -10.33 12.36 11.23
N ALA A 98 -10.45 13.69 11.30
CA ALA A 98 -11.26 14.45 10.35
C ALA A 98 -10.73 14.30 8.91
N ARG A 99 -9.40 14.30 8.74
CA ARG A 99 -8.75 14.05 7.46
C ARG A 99 -9.01 12.60 6.98
N PHE A 100 -8.86 11.61 7.85
CA PHE A 100 -9.17 10.21 7.53
C PHE A 100 -10.64 10.01 7.15
N ASP A 101 -11.59 10.66 7.82
CA ASP A 101 -13.00 10.59 7.47
C ASP A 101 -13.27 11.08 6.04
N ARG A 102 -12.60 12.17 5.63
CA ARG A 102 -12.71 12.67 4.24
C ARG A 102 -12.07 11.70 3.25
N SER A 103 -10.88 11.15 3.57
CA SER A 103 -10.18 10.16 2.76
C SER A 103 -11.01 8.89 2.58
N ILE A 104 -11.54 8.32 3.67
CA ILE A 104 -12.43 7.14 3.66
C ILE A 104 -13.66 7.39 2.79
N ARG A 105 -14.29 8.54 2.94
CA ARG A 105 -15.48 8.90 2.13
C ARG A 105 -15.14 8.95 0.63
N LEU A 106 -14.02 9.56 0.26
CA LEU A 106 -13.58 9.63 -1.15
C LEU A 106 -13.23 8.26 -1.69
N ALA A 107 -12.50 7.44 -0.94
CA ALA A 107 -12.16 6.07 -1.32
C ALA A 107 -13.41 5.21 -1.54
N ALA A 108 -14.39 5.31 -0.64
CA ALA A 108 -15.65 4.58 -0.76
C ALA A 108 -16.48 5.06 -1.97
N LEU A 109 -16.58 6.36 -2.20
CA LEU A 109 -17.27 6.94 -3.37
C LEU A 109 -16.57 6.55 -4.68
N ALA A 110 -15.23 6.44 -4.67
CA ALA A 110 -14.47 5.96 -5.81
C ALA A 110 -14.64 4.46 -6.07
N GLY A 111 -15.30 3.73 -5.18
CA GLY A 111 -15.51 2.28 -5.29
C GLY A 111 -14.25 1.46 -5.02
N ALA A 112 -13.29 2.01 -4.29
CA ALA A 112 -12.11 1.28 -3.85
C ALA A 112 -12.51 0.06 -3.00
N ARG A 113 -11.72 -1.02 -3.10
CA ARG A 113 -11.94 -2.20 -2.27
C ARG A 113 -11.09 -2.15 -1.00
N HIS A 114 -9.81 -1.80 -1.13
CA HIS A 114 -8.86 -1.75 -0.03
C HIS A 114 -8.58 -0.31 0.40
N TYR A 115 -8.32 -0.14 1.69
CA TYR A 115 -7.89 1.13 2.27
C TYR A 115 -6.59 0.89 3.02
N VAL A 116 -5.49 1.34 2.42
CA VAL A 116 -4.13 1.06 2.89
C VAL A 116 -3.64 2.22 3.72
N ILE A 117 -3.16 1.94 4.91
CA ILE A 117 -2.72 2.96 5.86
C ILE A 117 -1.25 2.75 6.18
N GLY A 118 -0.41 3.65 5.72
CA GLY A 118 1.01 3.69 6.03
C GLY A 118 1.38 4.73 7.09
N GLY A 119 2.67 4.85 7.37
CA GLY A 119 3.19 5.91 8.23
C GLY A 119 3.27 5.53 9.71
N GLY A 120 2.96 6.48 10.58
CA GLY A 120 3.24 6.43 12.00
C GLY A 120 4.56 7.11 12.35
N ALA A 121 4.48 8.23 13.08
CA ALA A 121 5.64 9.03 13.41
C ALA A 121 6.60 8.30 14.37
N VAL A 122 7.88 8.62 14.26
CA VAL A 122 8.92 8.24 15.21
C VAL A 122 9.42 9.49 15.90
N ARG A 123 9.41 9.48 17.23
CA ARG A 123 9.93 10.62 18.00
C ARG A 123 11.42 10.78 17.80
N SER A 124 11.94 12.00 17.84
CA SER A 124 13.37 12.27 17.80
C SER A 124 14.16 11.58 18.92
N THR A 125 13.49 11.20 20.02
CA THR A 125 14.05 10.45 21.13
C THR A 125 13.90 8.94 21.00
N GLY A 126 13.44 8.45 19.85
CA GLY A 126 13.17 7.04 19.58
C GLY A 126 11.74 6.61 19.91
N ARG A 127 11.42 5.35 19.61
CA ARG A 127 10.12 4.72 19.82
C ARG A 127 9.91 4.38 21.30
N ARG A 128 8.67 4.45 21.76
CA ARG A 128 8.27 4.12 23.14
C ARG A 128 7.13 3.11 23.09
N ALA A 129 6.98 2.26 24.08
CA ALA A 129 5.86 1.32 24.19
C ALA A 129 4.51 2.04 24.07
N GLN A 130 4.36 3.19 24.75
CA GLN A 130 3.14 4.01 24.69
C GLN A 130 2.80 4.52 23.28
N ASP A 131 3.81 4.72 22.42
CA ASP A 131 3.56 5.17 21.04
C ASP A 131 2.83 4.10 20.24
N TYR A 132 3.16 2.81 20.46
CA TYR A 132 2.46 1.69 19.80
C TYR A 132 1.03 1.54 20.31
N GLU A 133 0.80 1.68 21.62
CA GLU A 133 -0.55 1.65 22.20
C GLU A 133 -1.42 2.78 21.64
N THR A 134 -0.86 4.00 21.57
CA THR A 134 -1.56 5.17 21.04
C THR A 134 -1.85 5.01 19.55
N ALA A 135 -0.87 4.58 18.76
CA ALA A 135 -1.04 4.32 17.32
C ALA A 135 -2.03 3.18 17.08
N GLY A 136 -1.96 2.09 17.85
CA GLY A 136 -2.87 0.96 17.73
C GLY A 136 -4.31 1.33 17.94
N ALA A 137 -4.63 2.07 19.02
CA ALA A 137 -5.98 2.54 19.30
C ALA A 137 -6.50 3.49 18.21
N PHE A 138 -5.63 4.35 17.67
CA PHE A 138 -5.97 5.23 16.55
C PHE A 138 -6.29 4.43 15.29
N LEU A 139 -5.43 3.46 14.94
CA LEU A 139 -5.61 2.61 13.77
C LEU A 139 -6.88 1.76 13.85
N ASP A 140 -7.22 1.23 15.03
CA ASP A 140 -8.50 0.52 15.24
C ASP A 140 -9.69 1.45 14.97
N THR A 141 -9.64 2.71 15.45
CA THR A 141 -10.69 3.70 15.18
C THR A 141 -10.83 3.99 13.68
N VAL A 142 -9.73 4.16 12.96
CA VAL A 142 -9.74 4.39 11.50
C VAL A 142 -10.24 3.14 10.77
N ALA A 143 -9.82 1.96 11.20
CA ALA A 143 -10.24 0.69 10.62
C ALA A 143 -11.76 0.47 10.75
N GLU A 144 -12.34 0.73 11.93
CA GLU A 144 -13.79 0.65 12.15
C GLU A 144 -14.55 1.59 11.21
N ARG A 145 -14.07 2.82 11.01
CA ARG A 145 -14.70 3.80 10.10
C ARG A 145 -14.60 3.36 8.64
N ALA A 146 -13.45 2.84 8.21
CA ALA A 146 -13.25 2.33 6.86
C ALA A 146 -14.15 1.11 6.60
N GLN A 147 -14.24 0.16 7.53
CA GLN A 147 -15.12 -1.00 7.45
C GLN A 147 -16.60 -0.60 7.39
N ALA A 148 -17.02 0.40 8.18
CA ALA A 148 -18.38 0.93 8.13
C ALA A 148 -18.71 1.57 6.77
N ALA A 149 -17.71 2.07 6.04
CA ALA A 149 -17.84 2.59 4.67
C ALA A 149 -17.72 1.48 3.59
N GLY A 150 -17.55 0.21 3.98
CA GLY A 150 -17.46 -0.93 3.06
C GLY A 150 -16.05 -1.22 2.52
N LEU A 151 -15.02 -0.57 3.07
CA LEU A 151 -13.62 -0.77 2.69
C LEU A 151 -12.96 -1.85 3.55
N ILE A 152 -11.90 -2.46 3.03
CA ILE A 152 -11.03 -3.42 3.76
C ILE A 152 -9.78 -2.66 4.21
N PRO A 153 -9.68 -2.25 5.50
CA PRO A 153 -8.52 -1.53 6.01
C PRO A 153 -7.35 -2.46 6.29
N SER A 154 -6.14 -1.97 6.00
CA SER A 154 -4.90 -2.65 6.34
C SER A 154 -3.79 -1.65 6.65
N TYR A 155 -2.88 -2.04 7.55
CA TYR A 155 -1.68 -1.26 7.84
C TYR A 155 -0.50 -1.78 7.03
N HIS A 156 0.23 -0.85 6.44
CA HIS A 156 1.38 -1.05 5.58
C HIS A 156 2.67 -0.69 6.34
N PRO A 157 3.47 -1.67 6.80
CA PRO A 157 4.79 -1.43 7.36
C PRO A 157 5.71 -0.76 6.34
N HIS A 158 6.34 0.35 6.73
CA HIS A 158 7.13 1.17 5.82
C HIS A 158 8.46 1.61 6.46
N LEU A 159 9.51 1.75 5.65
CA LEU A 159 10.77 2.36 6.08
C LEU A 159 10.52 3.78 6.62
N GLY A 160 11.22 4.13 7.71
CA GLY A 160 11.06 5.41 8.38
C GLY A 160 9.82 5.54 9.27
N SER A 161 8.89 4.57 9.26
CA SER A 161 7.69 4.57 10.07
C SER A 161 7.89 3.95 11.45
N ILE A 162 6.84 4.04 12.29
CA ILE A 162 6.82 3.41 13.62
C ILE A 162 7.01 1.88 13.52
N ALA A 163 6.56 1.24 12.45
CA ALA A 163 6.63 -0.21 12.20
C ALA A 163 7.57 -0.56 11.04
N GLN A 164 8.83 -0.14 11.13
CA GLN A 164 9.84 -0.39 10.10
C GLN A 164 10.46 -1.79 10.18
N ALA A 165 10.86 -2.25 11.36
CA ALA A 165 11.57 -3.52 11.59
C ALA A 165 10.62 -4.60 12.14
N PRO A 166 10.98 -5.90 12.09
CA PRO A 166 10.09 -6.98 12.54
C PRO A 166 9.58 -6.83 13.98
N ASP A 167 10.43 -6.42 14.92
CA ASP A 167 10.05 -6.17 16.31
C ASP A 167 9.14 -4.96 16.46
N HIS A 168 9.29 -3.95 15.61
CA HIS A 168 8.40 -2.79 15.55
C HIS A 168 7.03 -3.18 14.96
N ILE A 169 7.02 -4.02 13.92
CA ILE A 169 5.79 -4.58 13.36
C ILE A 169 5.06 -5.37 14.45
N ASP A 170 5.77 -6.26 15.15
CA ASP A 170 5.22 -7.04 16.24
C ASP A 170 4.62 -6.17 17.35
N ALA A 171 5.32 -5.12 17.75
CA ALA A 171 4.87 -4.20 18.79
C ALA A 171 3.58 -3.47 18.38
N LEU A 172 3.49 -3.00 17.13
CA LEU A 172 2.28 -2.34 16.65
C LEU A 172 1.12 -3.33 16.51
N PHE A 173 1.37 -4.50 15.92
CA PHE A 173 0.32 -5.50 15.70
C PHE A 173 -0.18 -6.17 17.00
N ALA A 174 0.59 -6.09 18.08
CA ALA A 174 0.12 -6.44 19.43
C ALA A 174 -0.86 -5.41 20.01
N ALA A 175 -0.82 -4.16 19.51
CA ALA A 175 -1.63 -3.04 20.02
C ALA A 175 -2.86 -2.71 19.16
N THR A 176 -3.03 -3.36 18.00
CA THR A 176 -4.15 -3.12 17.08
C THR A 176 -4.68 -4.42 16.49
N SER A 177 -5.93 -4.42 16.06
CA SER A 177 -6.59 -5.51 15.35
C SER A 177 -6.59 -5.34 13.82
N ILE A 178 -6.06 -4.25 13.28
CA ILE A 178 -6.06 -3.94 11.84
C ILE A 178 -5.39 -5.03 11.01
N GLY A 179 -5.85 -5.26 9.77
CA GLY A 179 -5.23 -6.19 8.84
C GLY A 179 -3.80 -5.78 8.44
N LEU A 180 -3.03 -6.72 7.92
CA LEU A 180 -1.71 -6.48 7.36
C LEU A 180 -1.84 -6.22 5.85
N CYS A 181 -1.29 -5.10 5.38
CA CYS A 181 -0.82 -4.96 4.02
C CYS A 181 0.66 -5.37 4.00
N ALA A 182 0.96 -6.53 3.45
CA ALA A 182 2.34 -7.02 3.41
C ALA A 182 3.09 -6.36 2.25
N ASP A 183 3.88 -5.32 2.54
CA ASP A 183 4.86 -4.82 1.59
C ASP A 183 6.18 -5.57 1.76
N VAL A 184 6.50 -6.40 0.78
CA VAL A 184 7.58 -7.37 0.88
C VAL A 184 8.96 -6.72 0.86
N ALA A 185 9.14 -5.65 0.06
CA ALA A 185 10.41 -4.99 -0.03
C ALA A 185 10.68 -4.05 1.15
N HIS A 186 9.65 -3.35 1.66
CA HIS A 186 9.80 -2.58 2.90
C HIS A 186 10.09 -3.47 4.10
N ILE A 187 9.46 -4.64 4.21
CA ILE A 187 9.75 -5.62 5.25
C ILE A 187 11.21 -6.09 5.15
N ALA A 188 11.68 -6.44 3.93
CA ALA A 188 13.05 -6.90 3.71
C ALA A 188 14.07 -5.79 3.99
N ALA A 189 13.88 -4.58 3.47
CA ALA A 189 14.74 -3.44 3.71
C ALA A 189 14.75 -3.00 5.19
N GLY A 190 13.66 -3.27 5.93
CA GLY A 190 13.56 -3.10 7.38
C GLY A 190 14.29 -4.19 8.18
N GLY A 191 14.92 -5.15 7.51
CA GLY A 191 15.68 -6.25 8.11
C GLY A 191 14.82 -7.48 8.45
N GLY A 192 13.59 -7.56 7.92
CA GLY A 192 12.70 -8.70 8.10
C GLY A 192 12.81 -9.74 6.97
N ASP A 193 12.25 -10.91 7.24
CA ASP A 193 11.98 -11.93 6.23
C ASP A 193 10.47 -11.84 5.84
N PRO A 194 10.15 -11.43 4.60
CA PRO A 194 8.76 -11.29 4.16
C PRO A 194 7.95 -12.58 4.31
N VAL A 195 8.56 -13.75 4.01
CA VAL A 195 7.91 -15.06 4.15
C VAL A 195 7.54 -15.31 5.62
N ALA A 196 8.47 -15.04 6.55
CA ALA A 196 8.21 -15.23 7.96
C ALA A 196 7.15 -14.27 8.51
N VAL A 197 7.14 -13.00 8.05
CA VAL A 197 6.13 -12.02 8.46
C VAL A 197 4.75 -12.40 7.93
N ILE A 198 4.62 -12.76 6.64
CA ILE A 198 3.35 -13.19 6.04
C ILE A 198 2.80 -14.42 6.77
N ARG A 199 3.65 -15.44 7.01
CA ARG A 199 3.28 -16.63 7.77
C ARG A 199 2.79 -16.33 9.18
N LYS A 200 3.49 -15.43 9.87
CA LYS A 200 3.14 -15.04 11.23
C LYS A 200 1.79 -14.36 11.32
N TYR A 201 1.45 -13.55 10.32
CA TYR A 201 0.23 -12.75 10.28
C TYR A 201 -0.76 -13.24 9.21
N ALA A 202 -0.70 -14.52 8.84
CA ALA A 202 -1.56 -15.11 7.80
C ALA A 202 -3.06 -14.84 8.03
N ASP A 203 -3.53 -14.99 9.28
CA ASP A 203 -4.93 -14.72 9.65
C ASP A 203 -5.33 -13.24 9.56
N ARG A 204 -4.36 -12.35 9.39
CA ARG A 204 -4.54 -10.89 9.30
C ARG A 204 -4.11 -10.33 7.95
N LEU A 205 -3.64 -11.17 7.01
CA LEU A 205 -3.22 -10.72 5.68
C LEU A 205 -4.44 -10.21 4.90
N ALA A 206 -4.51 -8.91 4.70
CA ALA A 206 -5.64 -8.24 4.08
C ALA A 206 -5.29 -7.63 2.71
N TYR A 207 -4.01 -7.35 2.45
CA TYR A 207 -3.53 -6.81 1.18
C TYR A 207 -2.06 -7.11 0.97
N VAL A 208 -1.57 -7.02 -0.28
CA VAL A 208 -0.18 -7.34 -0.62
C VAL A 208 0.37 -6.31 -1.59
N HIS A 209 1.49 -5.70 -1.23
CA HIS A 209 2.34 -4.92 -2.13
C HIS A 209 3.58 -5.71 -2.49
N LEU A 210 3.81 -5.86 -3.80
CA LEU A 210 5.01 -6.49 -4.33
C LEU A 210 5.89 -5.45 -5.01
N LYS A 211 7.13 -5.41 -4.60
CA LYS A 211 8.25 -4.79 -5.30
C LYS A 211 9.51 -5.61 -5.04
N ASP A 212 10.49 -5.53 -5.90
CA ASP A 212 11.77 -6.20 -5.69
C ASP A 212 12.76 -5.26 -5.01
N LEU A 213 13.84 -5.78 -4.49
CA LEU A 213 14.83 -5.04 -3.71
C LEU A 213 16.24 -5.48 -4.10
N ASP A 214 17.11 -4.54 -4.34
CA ASP A 214 18.55 -4.74 -4.38
C ASP A 214 19.10 -4.67 -2.94
N HIS A 215 19.63 -5.77 -2.43
CA HIS A 215 20.13 -5.86 -1.05
C HIS A 215 21.42 -5.05 -0.80
N GLU A 216 22.18 -4.74 -1.84
CA GLU A 216 23.40 -3.96 -1.69
C GLU A 216 23.11 -2.46 -1.56
N THR A 217 22.19 -1.95 -2.37
CA THR A 217 21.87 -0.52 -2.46
C THR A 217 20.60 -0.13 -1.71
N ASN A 218 19.75 -1.10 -1.35
CA ASN A 218 18.37 -0.92 -0.90
C ASN A 218 17.48 -0.16 -1.91
N ALA A 219 17.82 -0.22 -3.20
CA ALA A 219 16.98 0.33 -4.25
C ALA A 219 15.79 -0.61 -4.53
N PHE A 220 14.60 -0.02 -4.67
CA PHE A 220 13.44 -0.75 -5.13
C PHE A 220 13.49 -0.95 -6.65
N LEU A 221 13.15 -2.15 -7.09
CA LEU A 221 13.29 -2.60 -8.46
C LEU A 221 11.99 -3.24 -8.98
N PRO A 222 11.79 -3.25 -10.32
CA PRO A 222 10.73 -4.03 -10.94
C PRO A 222 10.85 -5.51 -10.58
N LEU A 223 9.73 -6.21 -10.50
CA LEU A 223 9.68 -7.62 -10.11
C LEU A 223 10.61 -8.49 -10.97
N GLY A 224 11.42 -9.30 -10.32
CA GLY A 224 12.41 -10.18 -10.94
C GLY A 224 13.72 -9.49 -11.35
N ALA A 225 13.93 -8.23 -10.96
CA ALA A 225 15.16 -7.50 -11.22
C ALA A 225 16.07 -7.36 -9.99
N GLY A 226 15.57 -7.71 -8.80
CA GLY A 226 16.29 -7.64 -7.53
C GLY A 226 16.65 -9.01 -6.95
N ASP A 227 16.84 -9.04 -5.65
CA ASP A 227 17.37 -10.18 -4.91
C ASP A 227 16.34 -10.93 -4.08
N LEU A 228 15.06 -10.48 -4.04
CA LEU A 228 14.04 -11.15 -3.25
C LEU A 228 13.62 -12.48 -3.90
N ASP A 229 13.45 -13.52 -3.09
CA ASP A 229 12.79 -14.75 -3.56
C ASP A 229 11.28 -14.53 -3.68
N LEU A 230 10.88 -13.78 -4.70
CA LEU A 230 9.48 -13.46 -4.96
C LEU A 230 8.62 -14.71 -5.16
N ASN A 231 9.19 -15.82 -5.66
CA ASN A 231 8.44 -17.06 -5.80
C ASN A 231 8.08 -17.67 -4.44
N ALA A 232 9.02 -17.68 -3.49
CA ALA A 232 8.75 -18.15 -2.13
C ALA A 232 7.76 -17.21 -1.41
N ILE A 233 7.88 -15.91 -1.60
CA ILE A 233 6.97 -14.90 -1.02
C ILE A 233 5.55 -15.11 -1.56
N ILE A 234 5.37 -15.24 -2.87
CA ILE A 234 4.06 -15.44 -3.50
C ILE A 234 3.47 -16.79 -3.07
N ALA A 235 4.27 -17.85 -2.96
CA ALA A 235 3.81 -19.12 -2.43
C ALA A 235 3.25 -18.96 -1.01
N GLU A 236 3.95 -18.24 -0.13
CA GLU A 236 3.45 -18.00 1.23
C GLU A 236 2.16 -17.16 1.26
N VAL A 237 2.02 -16.17 0.38
CA VAL A 237 0.77 -15.41 0.21
C VAL A 237 -0.39 -16.33 -0.15
N VAL A 238 -0.17 -17.29 -1.06
CA VAL A 238 -1.18 -18.29 -1.46
C VAL A 238 -1.46 -19.26 -0.31
N ASP A 239 -0.43 -19.74 0.39
CA ASP A 239 -0.57 -20.66 1.52
C ASP A 239 -1.29 -20.00 2.72
N ALA A 240 -1.16 -18.68 2.88
CA ALA A 240 -1.95 -17.89 3.82
C ALA A 240 -3.44 -17.78 3.43
N GLY A 241 -3.86 -18.34 2.29
CA GLY A 241 -5.24 -18.29 1.81
C GLY A 241 -5.66 -16.97 1.19
N TYR A 242 -4.71 -16.09 0.85
CA TYR A 242 -5.01 -14.81 0.22
C TYR A 242 -5.31 -15.00 -1.28
N HIS A 243 -6.45 -14.45 -1.73
CA HIS A 243 -6.95 -14.62 -3.10
C HIS A 243 -7.57 -13.33 -3.68
N ASP A 244 -7.07 -12.17 -3.28
CA ASP A 244 -7.55 -10.85 -3.72
C ASP A 244 -6.52 -10.13 -4.59
N TRP A 245 -6.44 -8.82 -4.52
CA TRP A 245 -5.52 -8.00 -5.28
C TRP A 245 -4.07 -8.14 -4.80
N ILE A 246 -3.15 -8.32 -5.74
CA ILE A 246 -1.72 -8.08 -5.55
C ILE A 246 -1.41 -6.79 -6.30
N THR A 247 -0.94 -5.78 -5.60
CA THR A 247 -0.52 -4.52 -6.17
C THR A 247 1.00 -4.49 -6.31
N VAL A 248 1.47 -4.21 -7.51
CA VAL A 248 2.87 -3.86 -7.74
C VAL A 248 3.05 -2.40 -7.37
N GLU A 249 4.02 -2.12 -6.53
CA GLU A 249 4.41 -0.78 -6.12
C GLU A 249 5.88 -0.55 -6.48
N LEU A 250 6.24 0.66 -6.86
CA LEU A 250 7.62 1.00 -7.20
C LEU A 250 7.96 2.44 -6.81
N ASP A 251 8.54 2.58 -5.62
CA ASP A 251 8.95 3.88 -5.08
C ASP A 251 10.32 4.30 -5.60
N GLY A 252 10.42 5.55 -6.07
CA GLY A 252 11.70 6.18 -6.34
C GLY A 252 12.57 5.49 -7.40
N TYR A 253 11.96 4.84 -8.37
CA TYR A 253 12.67 4.19 -9.47
C TYR A 253 13.19 5.25 -10.46
N GLU A 254 14.47 5.11 -10.86
CA GLU A 254 15.13 6.04 -11.78
C GLU A 254 15.08 5.59 -13.25
N GLY A 255 14.42 4.47 -13.55
CA GLY A 255 14.30 3.91 -14.90
C GLY A 255 13.02 4.34 -15.61
N ASP A 256 12.70 3.63 -16.69
CA ASP A 256 11.46 3.81 -17.45
C ASP A 256 10.30 3.10 -16.72
N GLU A 257 9.32 3.85 -16.26
CA GLU A 257 8.20 3.38 -15.45
C GLU A 257 7.26 2.48 -16.27
N ASP A 258 7.06 2.78 -17.55
CA ASP A 258 6.25 1.98 -18.48
C ASP A 258 6.88 0.60 -18.73
N ASP A 259 8.21 0.55 -18.89
CA ASP A 259 8.96 -0.70 -19.01
C ASP A 259 8.91 -1.49 -17.70
N ALA A 260 9.10 -0.81 -16.57
CA ALA A 260 9.05 -1.42 -15.24
C ALA A 260 7.69 -2.08 -14.96
N ALA A 261 6.58 -1.40 -15.31
CA ALA A 261 5.23 -1.92 -15.14
C ALA A 261 5.00 -3.17 -16.00
N LYS A 262 5.39 -3.15 -17.27
CA LYS A 262 5.27 -4.29 -18.20
C LYS A 262 6.12 -5.48 -17.78
N ARG A 263 7.36 -5.25 -17.33
CA ARG A 263 8.25 -6.29 -16.81
C ARG A 263 7.68 -6.96 -15.58
N SER A 264 7.19 -6.17 -14.63
CA SER A 264 6.59 -6.66 -13.39
C SER A 264 5.34 -7.51 -13.67
N LEU A 265 4.47 -7.08 -14.59
CA LEU A 265 3.32 -7.87 -14.98
C LEU A 265 3.73 -9.16 -15.69
N THR A 266 4.73 -9.11 -16.56
CA THR A 266 5.27 -10.32 -17.23
C THR A 266 5.81 -11.31 -16.22
N PHE A 267 6.49 -10.85 -15.18
CA PHE A 267 6.93 -11.70 -14.08
C PHE A 267 5.73 -12.39 -13.42
N LEU A 268 4.72 -11.64 -13.01
CA LEU A 268 3.51 -12.18 -12.35
C LEU A 268 2.76 -13.19 -13.22
N GLN A 269 2.68 -12.97 -14.53
CA GLN A 269 2.03 -13.91 -15.47
C GLN A 269 2.77 -15.24 -15.62
N ASN A 270 4.08 -15.25 -15.34
CA ASN A 270 4.91 -16.46 -15.38
C ASN A 270 4.98 -17.20 -14.04
N VAL A 271 4.50 -16.58 -12.95
CA VAL A 271 4.42 -17.24 -11.64
C VAL A 271 3.21 -18.17 -11.60
N THR A 272 3.42 -19.38 -11.08
CA THR A 272 2.34 -20.35 -10.90
C THR A 272 1.65 -20.08 -9.54
N PHE A 273 0.46 -19.50 -9.57
CA PHE A 273 -0.41 -19.38 -8.39
C PHE A 273 -1.16 -20.70 -8.20
N THR A 274 -0.49 -21.71 -7.67
CA THR A 274 -1.16 -23.01 -7.37
C THR A 274 -1.80 -22.93 -5.99
N ASP A 275 -3.13 -23.07 -5.97
CA ASP A 275 -3.87 -23.33 -4.74
C ASP A 275 -3.59 -24.78 -4.31
N PRO A 276 -2.88 -25.02 -3.20
CA PRO A 276 -2.58 -26.38 -2.73
C PRO A 276 -3.84 -27.20 -2.36
N ALA A 277 -5.01 -26.53 -2.25
CA ALA A 277 -6.29 -27.19 -1.95
C ALA A 277 -7.11 -27.59 -3.20
N ARG A 278 -6.62 -27.29 -4.42
CA ARG A 278 -7.23 -27.75 -5.66
C ARG A 278 -6.44 -28.93 -6.24
N PRO A 279 -7.01 -30.15 -6.25
CA PRO A 279 -6.41 -31.30 -6.91
C PRO A 279 -6.33 -31.14 -8.43
#